data_032514a927b06775df64e4e25913963b
#
_entry.id   032514a927b06775df64e4e25913963b
#
_cell.length_a   1.000
_cell.length_b   1.000
_cell.length_c   1.000
_cell.angle_alpha   90.00
_cell.angle_beta   90.00
_cell.angle_gamma   90.00
#
_symmetry.space_group_name_H-M   'P 1'
#
loop_
_entity.id
_entity.type
_entity.pdbx_description
1 polymer ?
#
loop_
_entity_poly.entity_id
_entity_poly.type
_entity_poly.pdbx_seq_one_letter_code
_entity_poly.pdbx_strand_id
1 'polypeptide(L)'
;MSMFRQLWLAIIASTLMALAGSLLVSMLSARAYLESQLSIKNTDNATALALSLSQSNPDEVTVELVVASLFDGGHYELVRVTNPQGKVISERIGSDGDLGAPAWFVRLLPIHAQAGQAQISSGWKQFGTVTLVSQSRFAYAALWKSAEEMVLALSLAGLAGGYMSTLVLRRLRKPLKAVIDQAQ
;
A
#
# COMPACT_ATOMS: atom_id res chain seq x y z
N MET A 1 4.75 43.53 -11.49
CA MET A 1 3.99 42.35 -11.94
C MET A 1 2.53 42.70 -11.94
N SER A 2 1.74 42.43 -13.00
CA SER A 2 0.32 42.81 -13.03
C SER A 2 -0.44 42.01 -11.96
N MET A 3 -1.34 42.64 -11.22
CA MET A 3 -2.22 42.02 -10.20
C MET A 3 -2.89 40.73 -10.73
N PHE A 4 -3.19 40.71 -12.03
CA PHE A 4 -3.79 39.55 -12.70
C PHE A 4 -2.89 38.31 -12.73
N ARG A 5 -1.58 38.48 -12.89
CA ARG A 5 -0.61 37.36 -12.83
C ARG A 5 -0.47 36.81 -11.40
N GLN A 6 -0.51 37.66 -10.39
CA GLN A 6 -0.44 37.26 -8.99
C GLN A 6 -1.67 36.45 -8.58
N LEU A 7 -2.87 36.88 -9.00
CA LEU A 7 -4.12 36.17 -8.74
C LEU A 7 -4.10 34.77 -9.40
N TRP A 8 -3.65 34.68 -10.66
CA TRP A 8 -3.54 33.43 -11.39
C TRP A 8 -2.54 32.46 -10.72
N LEU A 9 -1.38 32.94 -10.33
CA LEU A 9 -0.38 32.15 -9.61
C LEU A 9 -0.93 31.65 -8.27
N ALA A 10 -1.65 32.49 -7.53
CA ALA A 10 -2.26 32.08 -6.26
C ALA A 10 -3.31 30.99 -6.44
N ILE A 11 -4.17 31.09 -7.45
CA ILE A 11 -5.18 30.06 -7.76
C ILE A 11 -4.50 28.75 -8.16
N ILE A 12 -3.52 28.79 -9.06
CA ILE A 12 -2.79 27.60 -9.47
C ILE A 12 -2.07 26.96 -8.26
N ALA A 13 -1.38 27.76 -7.46
CA ALA A 13 -0.66 27.26 -6.29
C ALA A 13 -1.59 26.63 -5.26
N SER A 14 -2.74 27.28 -4.96
CA SER A 14 -3.72 26.72 -4.03
C SER A 14 -4.35 25.43 -4.54
N THR A 15 -4.64 25.35 -5.83
CA THR A 15 -5.19 24.14 -6.45
C THR A 15 -4.16 22.99 -6.41
N LEU A 16 -2.90 23.25 -6.76
CA LEU A 16 -1.83 22.26 -6.69
C LEU A 16 -1.60 21.79 -5.25
N MET A 17 -1.64 22.70 -4.29
CA MET A 17 -1.50 22.35 -2.86
C MET A 17 -2.66 21.48 -2.38
N ALA A 18 -3.89 21.79 -2.77
CA ALA A 18 -5.06 20.98 -2.43
C ALA A 18 -4.99 19.58 -3.06
N LEU A 19 -4.58 19.48 -4.32
CA LEU A 19 -4.39 18.20 -5.02
C LEU A 19 -3.27 17.38 -4.38
N ALA A 20 -2.14 17.99 -4.07
CA ALA A 20 -1.01 17.31 -3.41
C ALA A 20 -1.41 16.83 -2.01
N GLY A 21 -2.13 17.62 -1.24
CA GLY A 21 -2.66 17.24 0.07
C GLY A 21 -3.64 16.07 -0.03
N SER A 22 -4.55 16.11 -0.99
CA SER A 22 -5.50 15.02 -1.24
C SER A 22 -4.78 13.72 -1.62
N LEU A 23 -3.78 13.80 -2.51
CA LEU A 23 -2.97 12.66 -2.91
C LEU A 23 -2.24 12.04 -1.70
N LEU A 24 -1.62 12.89 -0.88
CA LEU A 24 -0.88 12.46 0.30
C LEU A 24 -1.80 11.74 1.31
N VAL A 25 -2.95 12.31 1.63
CA VAL A 25 -3.94 11.69 2.53
C VAL A 25 -4.43 10.37 1.96
N SER A 26 -4.73 10.32 0.66
CA SER A 26 -5.17 9.09 0.00
C SER A 26 -4.10 7.98 0.05
N MET A 27 -2.82 8.32 -0.20
CA MET A 27 -1.71 7.37 -0.11
C MET A 27 -1.50 6.85 1.32
N LEU A 28 -1.58 7.71 2.32
CA LEU A 28 -1.46 7.31 3.73
C LEU A 28 -2.62 6.39 4.16
N SER A 29 -3.83 6.70 3.71
CA SER A 29 -5.01 5.87 3.99
C SER A 29 -4.91 4.50 3.30
N ALA A 30 -4.49 4.46 2.04
CA ALA A 30 -4.28 3.21 1.31
C ALA A 30 -3.18 2.36 1.96
N ARG A 31 -2.07 2.97 2.39
CA ARG A 31 -1.01 2.30 3.14
C ARG A 31 -1.56 1.67 4.43
N ALA A 32 -2.26 2.45 5.26
CA ALA A 32 -2.81 1.96 6.52
C ALA A 32 -3.79 0.80 6.30
N TYR A 33 -4.61 0.88 5.26
CA TYR A 33 -5.51 -0.20 4.86
C TYR A 33 -4.75 -1.48 4.49
N LEU A 34 -3.69 -1.38 3.67
CA LEU A 34 -2.87 -2.53 3.26
C LEU A 34 -2.12 -3.15 4.44
N GLU A 35 -1.58 -2.35 5.36
CA GLU A 35 -0.97 -2.84 6.61
C GLU A 35 -1.96 -3.64 7.45
N SER A 36 -3.18 -3.13 7.61
CA SER A 36 -4.26 -3.82 8.33
C SER A 36 -4.64 -5.12 7.65
N GLN A 37 -4.82 -5.11 6.34
CA GLN A 37 -5.16 -6.31 5.54
C GLN A 37 -4.07 -7.39 5.64
N LEU A 38 -2.80 -7.00 5.53
CA LEU A 38 -1.68 -7.95 5.68
C LEU A 38 -1.63 -8.53 7.10
N SER A 39 -1.85 -7.71 8.14
CA SER A 39 -1.84 -8.15 9.53
C SER A 39 -2.97 -9.14 9.82
N ILE A 40 -4.18 -8.89 9.32
CA ILE A 40 -5.32 -9.82 9.41
C ILE A 40 -4.97 -11.12 8.69
N LYS A 41 -4.51 -11.05 7.45
CA LYS A 41 -4.12 -12.22 6.65
C LYS A 41 -3.03 -13.06 7.32
N ASN A 42 -2.03 -12.40 7.92
CA ASN A 42 -0.98 -13.08 8.67
C ASN A 42 -1.57 -13.87 9.85
N THR A 43 -2.48 -13.27 10.60
CA THR A 43 -3.13 -13.91 11.74
C THR A 43 -4.02 -15.07 11.31
N ASP A 44 -4.82 -14.89 10.27
CA ASP A 44 -5.71 -15.93 9.75
C ASP A 44 -4.91 -17.13 9.21
N ASN A 45 -3.86 -16.88 8.45
CA ASN A 45 -3.00 -17.92 7.91
C ASN A 45 -2.20 -18.64 9.03
N ALA A 46 -1.69 -17.91 10.03
CA ALA A 46 -1.03 -18.51 11.18
C ALA A 46 -2.00 -19.42 11.95
N THR A 47 -3.24 -18.98 12.15
CA THR A 47 -4.29 -19.76 12.82
C THR A 47 -4.65 -21.00 12.01
N ALA A 48 -4.83 -20.87 10.70
CA ALA A 48 -5.13 -22.01 9.82
C ALA A 48 -4.00 -23.05 9.83
N LEU A 49 -2.74 -22.58 9.76
CA LEU A 49 -1.57 -23.46 9.84
C LEU A 49 -1.46 -24.16 11.20
N ALA A 50 -1.63 -23.39 12.28
CA ALA A 50 -1.60 -23.96 13.63
C ALA A 50 -2.70 -24.99 13.86
N LEU A 51 -3.90 -24.76 13.35
CA LEU A 51 -5.01 -25.72 13.41
C LEU A 51 -4.71 -26.98 12.61
N SER A 52 -4.21 -26.84 11.39
CA SER A 52 -3.83 -27.98 10.55
C SER A 52 -2.75 -28.85 11.22
N LEU A 53 -1.72 -28.22 11.78
CA LEU A 53 -0.68 -28.93 12.53
C LEU A 53 -1.24 -29.58 13.80
N SER A 54 -2.13 -28.92 14.53
CA SER A 54 -2.75 -29.48 15.74
C SER A 54 -3.56 -30.73 15.45
N GLN A 55 -4.20 -30.83 14.29
CA GLN A 55 -5.01 -31.97 13.87
C GLN A 55 -4.16 -33.18 13.43
N SER A 56 -2.96 -32.96 12.91
CA SER A 56 -2.07 -33.99 12.39
C SER A 56 -1.20 -34.66 13.46
N ASN A 57 -1.35 -34.32 14.74
CA ASN A 57 -0.51 -34.78 15.83
C ASN A 57 1.00 -34.53 15.52
N PRO A 58 1.44 -33.28 15.52
CA PRO A 58 2.67 -32.84 14.90
C PRO A 58 3.91 -33.43 15.56
N ASP A 59 4.83 -33.91 14.74
CA ASP A 59 6.23 -34.18 15.09
C ASP A 59 7.14 -33.14 14.39
N GLU A 60 8.39 -33.08 14.81
CA GLU A 60 9.33 -32.08 14.24
C GLU A 60 9.50 -32.21 12.71
N VAL A 61 9.47 -33.46 12.20
CA VAL A 61 9.64 -33.75 10.76
C VAL A 61 8.43 -33.29 9.96
N THR A 62 7.22 -33.54 10.47
CA THR A 62 5.97 -33.08 9.85
C THR A 62 5.92 -31.55 9.82
N VAL A 63 6.30 -30.88 10.92
CA VAL A 63 6.37 -29.41 10.99
C VAL A 63 7.34 -28.87 9.95
N GLU A 64 8.54 -29.45 9.82
CA GLU A 64 9.53 -29.00 8.85
C GLU A 64 9.02 -29.11 7.41
N LEU A 65 8.39 -30.25 7.08
CA LEU A 65 7.84 -30.52 5.75
C LEU A 65 6.72 -29.52 5.39
N VAL A 66 5.80 -29.27 6.33
CA VAL A 66 4.67 -28.35 6.12
C VAL A 66 5.17 -26.92 6.00
N VAL A 67 6.11 -26.49 6.83
CA VAL A 67 6.72 -25.15 6.76
C VAL A 67 7.45 -24.96 5.43
N ALA A 68 8.22 -25.94 4.97
CA ALA A 68 8.91 -25.91 3.68
C ALA A 68 7.90 -25.79 2.52
N SER A 69 6.89 -26.66 2.49
CA SER A 69 5.86 -26.67 1.44
C SER A 69 5.09 -25.34 1.38
N LEU A 70 4.75 -24.77 2.54
CA LEU A 70 4.05 -23.49 2.60
C LEU A 70 4.93 -22.34 2.10
N PHE A 71 6.20 -22.36 2.47
CA PHE A 71 7.17 -21.35 2.08
C PHE A 71 7.49 -21.38 0.59
N ASP A 72 7.61 -22.58 0.00
CA ASP A 72 7.87 -22.80 -1.43
C ASP A 72 6.76 -22.22 -2.33
N GLY A 73 5.56 -22.03 -1.77
CA GLY A 73 4.46 -21.31 -2.42
C GLY A 73 4.76 -19.82 -2.72
N GLY A 74 5.86 -19.26 -2.17
CA GLY A 74 6.37 -17.92 -2.49
C GLY A 74 5.54 -16.75 -1.98
N HIS A 75 4.62 -16.97 -1.05
CA HIS A 75 3.71 -15.93 -0.53
C HIS A 75 4.13 -15.36 0.82
N TYR A 76 5.15 -15.92 1.44
CA TYR A 76 5.59 -15.58 2.79
C TYR A 76 7.03 -15.08 2.81
N GLU A 77 7.26 -14.07 3.63
CA GLU A 77 8.59 -13.55 3.96
C GLU A 77 9.21 -14.33 5.11
N LEU A 78 8.38 -14.74 6.08
CA LEU A 78 8.80 -15.52 7.23
C LEU A 78 7.72 -16.56 7.55
N VAL A 79 8.16 -17.81 7.74
CA VAL A 79 7.37 -18.87 8.40
C VAL A 79 8.27 -19.48 9.46
N ARG A 80 7.87 -19.39 10.72
CA ARG A 80 8.64 -19.90 11.86
C ARG A 80 7.71 -20.67 12.80
N VAL A 81 8.20 -21.81 13.28
CA VAL A 81 7.56 -22.57 14.36
C VAL A 81 8.54 -22.70 15.52
N THR A 82 8.09 -22.32 16.71
CA THR A 82 8.87 -22.41 17.94
C THR A 82 8.19 -23.35 18.94
N ASN A 83 8.98 -24.01 19.78
CA ASN A 83 8.44 -24.78 20.90
C ASN A 83 7.97 -23.85 22.04
N PRO A 84 7.30 -24.37 23.10
CA PRO A 84 6.86 -23.54 24.24
C PRO A 84 7.99 -22.85 25.02
N GLN A 85 9.24 -23.34 24.88
CA GLN A 85 10.43 -22.75 25.47
C GLN A 85 11.08 -21.68 24.58
N GLY A 86 10.47 -21.36 23.43
CA GLY A 86 10.98 -20.36 22.48
C GLY A 86 12.10 -20.85 21.55
N LYS A 87 12.47 -22.15 21.60
CA LYS A 87 13.44 -22.72 20.65
C LYS A 87 12.78 -22.92 19.29
N VAL A 88 13.47 -22.50 18.24
CA VAL A 88 13.02 -22.68 16.85
C VAL A 88 13.05 -24.18 16.47
N ILE A 89 11.91 -24.71 16.05
CA ILE A 89 11.76 -26.05 15.48
C ILE A 89 12.03 -25.99 13.99
N SER A 90 11.39 -25.07 13.29
CA SER A 90 11.58 -24.85 11.85
C SER A 90 11.42 -23.38 11.53
N GLU A 91 12.25 -22.90 10.60
CA GLU A 91 12.22 -21.52 10.12
C GLU A 91 12.58 -21.46 8.65
N ARG A 92 11.82 -20.67 7.91
CA ARG A 92 12.12 -20.27 6.53
C ARG A 92 11.98 -18.77 6.41
N ILE A 93 13.02 -18.13 5.87
CA ILE A 93 13.08 -16.67 5.65
C ILE A 93 13.29 -16.45 4.16
N GLY A 94 12.40 -15.62 3.56
CA GLY A 94 12.53 -15.18 2.19
C GLY A 94 13.61 -14.12 2.04
N SER A 95 14.23 -14.06 0.88
CA SER A 95 15.09 -12.95 0.53
C SER A 95 14.23 -11.74 0.13
N ASP A 96 14.70 -10.53 0.45
CA ASP A 96 14.16 -9.28 -0.07
C ASP A 96 14.35 -9.25 -1.59
N GLY A 97 13.31 -9.68 -2.31
CA GLY A 97 13.24 -9.59 -3.76
C GLY A 97 12.77 -8.22 -4.23
N ASP A 98 12.60 -8.07 -5.53
CA ASP A 98 11.97 -6.87 -6.10
C ASP A 98 10.57 -6.65 -5.48
N LEU A 99 10.39 -5.54 -4.79
CA LEU A 99 9.14 -5.17 -4.12
C LEU A 99 8.05 -4.67 -5.10
N GLY A 100 8.33 -4.61 -6.40
CA GLY A 100 7.38 -4.16 -7.42
C GLY A 100 7.06 -2.66 -7.36
N ALA A 101 7.90 -1.89 -6.66
CA ALA A 101 7.81 -0.43 -6.56
C ALA A 101 9.23 0.16 -6.49
N PRO A 102 9.44 1.41 -6.95
CA PRO A 102 10.74 2.08 -6.87
C PRO A 102 11.24 2.21 -5.43
N ALA A 103 12.54 2.05 -5.22
CA ALA A 103 13.15 2.06 -3.89
C ALA A 103 12.90 3.36 -3.09
N TRP A 104 12.81 4.51 -3.78
CA TRP A 104 12.47 5.79 -3.13
C TRP A 104 11.05 5.80 -2.59
N PHE A 105 10.09 5.17 -3.31
CA PHE A 105 8.69 5.07 -2.91
C PHE A 105 8.53 4.17 -1.68
N VAL A 106 9.22 3.02 -1.67
CA VAL A 106 9.26 2.10 -0.52
C VAL A 106 9.81 2.80 0.73
N ARG A 107 10.86 3.62 0.58
CA ARG A 107 11.44 4.40 1.70
C ARG A 107 10.50 5.49 2.21
N LEU A 108 9.72 6.11 1.31
CA LEU A 108 8.77 7.17 1.66
C LEU A 108 7.54 6.63 2.39
N LEU A 109 7.07 5.45 1.98
CA LEU A 109 5.85 4.82 2.48
C LEU A 109 6.14 3.38 2.95
N PRO A 110 6.93 3.18 4.02
CA PRO A 110 7.23 1.84 4.52
C PRO A 110 5.96 1.17 5.03
N ILE A 111 5.73 -0.07 4.62
CA ILE A 111 4.60 -0.93 5.05
C ILE A 111 5.11 -1.85 6.15
N HIS A 112 4.50 -1.78 7.34
CA HIS A 112 4.84 -2.59 8.50
C HIS A 112 3.64 -3.44 8.91
N ALA A 113 3.48 -4.61 8.29
CA ALA A 113 2.45 -5.55 8.70
C ALA A 113 2.88 -6.32 9.95
N GLN A 114 1.98 -6.48 10.91
CA GLN A 114 2.25 -7.30 12.08
C GLN A 114 2.33 -8.79 11.69
N ALA A 115 3.26 -9.51 12.32
CA ALA A 115 3.34 -10.94 12.18
C ALA A 115 2.10 -11.61 12.78
N GLY A 116 1.53 -12.56 12.07
CA GLY A 116 0.49 -13.43 12.61
C GLY A 116 1.10 -14.47 13.53
N GLN A 117 0.47 -14.72 14.67
CA GLN A 117 0.89 -15.74 15.63
C GLN A 117 -0.29 -16.60 16.04
N ALA A 118 -0.06 -17.92 16.13
CA ALA A 118 -1.06 -18.87 16.60
C ALA A 118 -0.39 -20.04 17.30
N GLN A 119 -1.09 -20.60 18.31
CA GLN A 119 -0.59 -21.72 19.09
C GLN A 119 -0.96 -23.07 18.43
N ILE A 120 0.02 -23.98 18.40
CA ILE A 120 -0.17 -25.37 18.00
C ILE A 120 -0.40 -26.18 19.26
N SER A 121 -1.51 -26.94 19.30
CA SER A 121 -1.87 -27.81 20.42
C SER A 121 -1.79 -29.28 19.99
N SER A 122 -1.23 -30.12 20.84
CA SER A 122 -1.27 -31.58 20.69
C SER A 122 -2.04 -32.16 21.87
N GLY A 123 -3.35 -32.40 21.65
CA GLY A 123 -4.26 -32.76 22.73
C GLY A 123 -4.37 -31.63 23.77
N TRP A 124 -4.00 -31.92 25.04
CA TRP A 124 -4.04 -30.96 26.15
C TRP A 124 -2.73 -30.17 26.34
N LYS A 125 -1.72 -30.40 25.51
CA LYS A 125 -0.40 -29.77 25.64
C LYS A 125 -0.18 -28.80 24.51
N GLN A 126 0.40 -27.65 24.80
CA GLN A 126 0.92 -26.74 23.79
C GLN A 126 2.17 -27.37 23.17
N PHE A 127 2.14 -27.59 21.85
CA PHE A 127 3.28 -28.11 21.09
C PHE A 127 4.22 -26.97 20.70
N GLY A 128 3.68 -25.81 20.31
CA GLY A 128 4.47 -24.68 19.87
C GLY A 128 3.65 -23.49 19.45
N THR A 129 4.33 -22.54 18.81
CA THR A 129 3.71 -21.32 18.24
C THR A 129 4.17 -21.16 16.80
N VAL A 130 3.22 -20.92 15.91
CA VAL A 130 3.46 -20.47 14.53
C VAL A 130 3.62 -18.96 14.52
N THR A 131 4.62 -18.47 13.83
CA THR A 131 4.75 -17.05 13.46
C THR A 131 4.86 -16.96 11.94
N LEU A 132 4.05 -16.11 11.33
CA LEU A 132 3.95 -15.99 9.88
C LEU A 132 3.90 -14.52 9.46
N VAL A 133 4.69 -14.19 8.42
CA VAL A 133 4.70 -12.88 7.77
C VAL A 133 4.51 -13.07 6.27
N SER A 134 3.47 -12.49 5.70
CA SER A 134 3.25 -12.47 4.25
C SER A 134 4.20 -11.50 3.56
N GLN A 135 4.55 -11.79 2.30
CA GLN A 135 5.35 -10.89 1.49
C GLN A 135 4.62 -9.56 1.26
N SER A 136 5.32 -8.46 1.52
CA SER A 136 4.84 -7.10 1.29
C SER A 136 4.86 -6.66 -0.18
N ARG A 137 5.49 -7.45 -1.07
CA ARG A 137 5.64 -7.16 -2.51
C ARG A 137 4.32 -6.79 -3.19
N PHE A 138 3.27 -7.58 -2.96
CA PHE A 138 1.98 -7.33 -3.60
C PHE A 138 1.32 -6.04 -3.09
N ALA A 139 1.52 -5.69 -1.82
CA ALA A 139 1.03 -4.47 -1.24
C ALA A 139 1.74 -3.24 -1.82
N TYR A 140 3.08 -3.30 -1.96
CA TYR A 140 3.85 -2.24 -2.60
C TYR A 140 3.50 -2.07 -4.07
N ALA A 141 3.37 -3.16 -4.83
CA ALA A 141 2.97 -3.10 -6.23
C ALA A 141 1.57 -2.48 -6.41
N ALA A 142 0.62 -2.86 -5.55
CA ALA A 142 -0.73 -2.29 -5.57
C ALA A 142 -0.73 -0.80 -5.21
N LEU A 143 0.03 -0.41 -4.18
CA LEU A 143 0.13 0.98 -3.74
C LEU A 143 0.80 1.85 -4.81
N TRP A 144 1.87 1.35 -5.45
CA TRP A 144 2.56 2.05 -6.54
C TRP A 144 1.64 2.25 -7.75
N LYS A 145 0.94 1.20 -8.17
CA LYS A 145 -0.04 1.28 -9.27
C LYS A 145 -1.14 2.30 -8.98
N SER A 146 -1.68 2.31 -7.75
CA SER A 146 -2.67 3.31 -7.35
C SER A 146 -2.11 4.72 -7.39
N ALA A 147 -0.84 4.92 -7.01
CA ALA A 147 -0.17 6.22 -7.10
C ALA A 147 -0.03 6.69 -8.56
N GLU A 148 0.39 5.80 -9.47
CA GLU A 148 0.48 6.10 -10.90
C GLU A 148 -0.88 6.49 -11.49
N GLU A 149 -1.92 5.71 -11.21
CA GLU A 149 -3.28 5.97 -11.68
C GLU A 149 -3.82 7.31 -11.15
N MET A 150 -3.57 7.65 -9.89
CA MET A 150 -3.97 8.94 -9.31
C MET A 150 -3.23 10.11 -9.94
N VAL A 151 -1.92 10.01 -10.13
CA VAL A 151 -1.12 11.06 -10.79
C VAL A 151 -1.60 11.27 -12.22
N LEU A 152 -1.89 10.20 -12.94
CA LEU A 152 -2.41 10.28 -14.31
C LEU A 152 -3.80 10.96 -14.32
N ALA A 153 -4.71 10.56 -13.45
CA ALA A 153 -6.04 11.14 -13.34
C ALA A 153 -5.99 12.64 -12.99
N LEU A 154 -5.15 13.03 -12.02
CA LEU A 154 -4.95 14.42 -11.63
C LEU A 154 -4.33 15.25 -12.76
N SER A 155 -3.38 14.68 -13.50
CA SER A 155 -2.77 15.34 -14.67
C SER A 155 -3.79 15.60 -15.77
N LEU A 156 -4.63 14.61 -16.09
CA LEU A 156 -5.71 14.77 -17.06
C LEU A 156 -6.75 15.81 -16.61
N ALA A 157 -7.16 15.76 -15.35
CA ALA A 157 -8.08 16.74 -14.78
C ALA A 157 -7.50 18.16 -14.81
N GLY A 158 -6.22 18.32 -14.49
CA GLY A 158 -5.52 19.59 -14.55
C GLY A 158 -5.44 20.16 -15.98
N LEU A 159 -5.13 19.32 -16.96
CA LEU A 159 -5.11 19.70 -18.39
C LEU A 159 -6.51 20.11 -18.88
N ALA A 160 -7.53 19.32 -18.55
CA ALA A 160 -8.91 19.63 -18.91
C ALA A 160 -9.40 20.95 -18.28
N GLY A 161 -9.12 21.16 -16.99
CA GLY A 161 -9.44 22.41 -16.28
C GLY A 161 -8.71 23.62 -16.87
N GLY A 162 -7.43 23.49 -17.18
CA GLY A 162 -6.64 24.53 -17.86
C GLY A 162 -7.19 24.87 -19.24
N TYR A 163 -7.55 23.87 -20.03
CA TYR A 163 -8.17 24.06 -21.34
C TYR A 163 -9.53 24.80 -21.24
N MET A 164 -10.41 24.34 -20.35
CA MET A 164 -11.70 24.99 -20.08
C MET A 164 -11.54 26.45 -19.65
N SER A 165 -10.60 26.73 -18.74
CA SER A 165 -10.29 28.10 -18.31
C SER A 165 -9.86 28.98 -19.47
N THR A 166 -9.04 28.48 -20.40
CA THR A 166 -8.62 29.24 -21.58
C THR A 166 -9.79 29.54 -22.52
N LEU A 167 -10.72 28.59 -22.69
CA LEU A 167 -11.92 28.78 -23.51
C LEU A 167 -12.84 29.85 -22.92
N VAL A 168 -13.09 29.81 -21.62
CA VAL A 168 -13.91 30.82 -20.91
C VAL A 168 -13.29 32.21 -21.02
N LEU A 169 -11.99 32.32 -20.82
CA LEU A 169 -11.27 33.59 -20.94
C LEU A 169 -11.32 34.16 -22.38
N ARG A 170 -11.22 33.32 -23.40
CA ARG A 170 -11.34 33.70 -24.80
C ARG A 170 -12.77 34.23 -25.12
N ARG A 171 -13.80 33.60 -24.55
CA ARG A 171 -15.19 34.05 -24.74
C ARG A 171 -15.47 35.39 -24.05
N LEU A 172 -14.90 35.60 -22.84
CA LEU A 172 -15.07 36.85 -22.10
C LEU A 172 -14.31 38.06 -22.70
N ARG A 173 -13.21 37.82 -23.42
CA ARG A 173 -12.45 38.89 -24.08
C ARG A 173 -13.18 39.53 -25.28
N LYS A 174 -14.07 38.78 -25.96
CA LYS A 174 -14.80 39.28 -27.13
C LYS A 174 -15.80 40.44 -26.79
N PRO A 175 -16.67 40.34 -25.77
CA PRO A 175 -17.61 41.41 -25.46
C PRO A 175 -16.95 42.64 -24.84
N LEU A 176 -15.84 42.51 -24.11
CA LEU A 176 -15.11 43.63 -23.52
C LEU A 176 -14.47 44.54 -24.55
N LYS A 177 -13.96 44.01 -25.67
CA LYS A 177 -13.46 44.85 -26.79
C LYS A 177 -14.58 45.63 -27.48
N ALA A 178 -15.75 45.03 -27.67
CA ALA A 178 -16.87 45.69 -28.31
C ALA A 178 -17.42 46.86 -27.49
N VAL A 179 -17.36 46.80 -26.18
CA VAL A 179 -17.78 47.91 -25.29
C VAL A 179 -16.77 49.07 -25.30
N ILE A 180 -15.48 48.80 -25.41
CA ILE A 180 -14.42 49.81 -25.47
C ILE A 180 -14.46 50.57 -26.82
N ASP A 181 -14.71 49.84 -27.92
CA ASP A 181 -14.82 50.43 -29.28
C ASP A 181 -16.10 51.25 -29.49
N GLN A 182 -17.15 51.09 -28.64
CA GLN A 182 -18.35 51.92 -28.65
C GLN A 182 -18.23 53.21 -27.79
N ALA A 183 -17.19 53.32 -26.98
CA ALA A 183 -16.96 54.45 -26.08
C ALA A 183 -15.95 55.46 -26.63
N GLN A 184 -15.46 55.30 -27.86
CA GLN A 184 -14.68 56.24 -28.65
C GLN A 184 -15.53 56.81 -29.80
#